data_888e6ab6b1e496284e21a958884751d6
#
_entry.id   888e6ab6b1e496284e21a958884751d6
#
_cell.length_a   1.000
_cell.length_b   1.000
_cell.length_c   1.000
_cell.angle_alpha   90.00
_cell.angle_beta   90.00
_cell.angle_gamma   90.00
#
_symmetry.space_group_name_H-M   'P 1'
#
loop_
_entity.id
_entity.type
_entity.pdbx_description
1 polymer ?
#
loop_
_entity_poly.entity_id
_entity_poly.type
_entity_poly.pdbx_seq_one_letter_code
_entity_poly.pdbx_strand_id
1 'polypeptide(L)'
;LFAMAGMLSTIPAAYFNARVLNDTALNFFETPDIRMGVLGVFLAPGLGEEFWKMAAGLLVVSCLNRRSRPVQPAECVLGFAVVGMAFAVIENIWSYGDGGAAYLLLRGLIAVPLHTSMCMLHGVGVLLYWKRRRAWPLYVFYLTTALLHGLWDVASIYGSSVREIWLPL
;
A
#
# COMPACT_ATOMS: atom_id res chain seq x y z
N LEU A 1 -8.16 8.39 15.06
CA LEU A 1 -6.80 7.85 15.17
C LEU A 1 -6.39 7.08 13.91
N PHE A 2 -7.15 6.09 13.44
CA PHE A 2 -6.81 5.31 12.26
C PHE A 2 -6.64 6.16 10.99
N ALA A 3 -7.57 7.11 10.74
CA ALA A 3 -7.44 8.02 9.59
C ALA A 3 -6.15 8.87 9.69
N MET A 4 -5.87 9.45 10.85
CA MET A 4 -4.62 10.20 11.06
C MET A 4 -3.38 9.33 10.85
N ALA A 5 -3.39 8.10 11.34
CA ALA A 5 -2.29 7.17 11.13
C ALA A 5 -2.08 6.85 9.64
N GLY A 6 -3.17 6.63 8.90
CA GLY A 6 -3.13 6.45 7.44
C GLY A 6 -2.54 7.65 6.71
N MET A 7 -3.02 8.86 7.01
CA MET A 7 -2.47 10.09 6.43
C MET A 7 -0.99 10.27 6.74
N LEU A 8 -0.59 10.10 8.00
CA LEU A 8 0.80 10.29 8.43
C LEU A 8 1.74 9.22 7.87
N SER A 9 1.26 8.01 7.60
CA SER A 9 2.07 6.94 7.03
C SER A 9 2.50 7.19 5.57
N THR A 10 1.83 8.12 4.87
CA THR A 10 2.26 8.54 3.53
C THR A 10 3.62 9.25 3.54
N ILE A 11 3.96 9.96 4.62
CA ILE A 11 5.21 10.72 4.71
C ILE A 11 6.45 9.80 4.65
N PRO A 12 6.62 8.81 5.56
CA PRO A 12 7.74 7.90 5.48
C PRO A 12 7.69 6.97 4.25
N ALA A 13 6.50 6.64 3.74
CA ALA A 13 6.35 5.89 2.49
C ALA A 13 6.88 6.69 1.30
N ALA A 14 6.47 7.96 1.15
CA ALA A 14 6.97 8.84 0.10
C ALA A 14 8.49 9.06 0.18
N TYR A 15 9.03 9.23 1.39
CA TYR A 15 10.47 9.34 1.60
C TYR A 15 11.21 8.06 1.16
N PHE A 16 10.69 6.89 1.52
CA PHE A 16 11.26 5.61 1.11
C PHE A 16 11.20 5.43 -0.42
N ASN A 17 10.04 5.71 -1.03
CA ASN A 17 9.86 5.65 -2.48
C ASN A 17 10.85 6.59 -3.20
N ALA A 18 11.00 7.83 -2.72
CA ALA A 18 11.96 8.78 -3.27
C ALA A 18 13.41 8.27 -3.19
N ARG A 19 13.77 7.55 -2.12
CA ARG A 19 15.11 6.94 -2.00
C ARG A 19 15.34 5.84 -3.01
N VAL A 20 14.34 4.99 -3.26
CA VAL A 20 14.42 3.95 -4.30
C VAL A 20 14.49 4.58 -5.69
N LEU A 21 13.68 5.63 -5.95
CA LEU A 21 13.65 6.34 -7.24
C LEU A 21 14.94 7.13 -7.52
N ASN A 22 15.71 7.52 -6.50
CA ASN A 22 17.02 8.15 -6.69
C ASN A 22 18.10 7.16 -7.18
N ASP A 23 17.85 5.86 -7.06
CA ASP A 23 18.68 4.83 -7.70
C ASP A 23 18.19 4.64 -9.13
N THR A 24 18.97 5.12 -10.10
CA THR A 24 18.62 5.09 -11.53
C THR A 24 18.35 3.69 -12.05
N ALA A 25 18.96 2.67 -11.46
CA ALA A 25 18.72 1.27 -11.86
C ALA A 25 17.33 0.77 -11.43
N LEU A 26 16.77 1.31 -10.34
CA LEU A 26 15.47 0.93 -9.78
C LEU A 26 14.36 1.94 -10.08
N ASN A 27 14.69 3.08 -10.69
CA ASN A 27 13.71 4.08 -11.08
C ASN A 27 12.84 3.56 -12.23
N PHE A 28 11.66 3.08 -11.90
CA PHE A 28 10.74 2.46 -12.85
C PHE A 28 10.18 3.43 -13.92
N PHE A 29 10.39 4.74 -13.77
CA PHE A 29 10.06 5.72 -14.80
C PHE A 29 11.21 5.98 -15.78
N GLU A 30 12.46 5.75 -15.38
CA GLU A 30 13.64 6.15 -16.15
C GLU A 30 14.52 4.98 -16.59
N THR A 31 14.43 3.83 -15.92
CA THR A 31 15.26 2.68 -16.26
C THR A 31 14.83 2.07 -17.61
N PRO A 32 15.78 1.82 -18.53
CA PRO A 32 15.48 1.11 -19.76
C PRO A 32 15.30 -0.41 -19.56
N ASP A 33 15.74 -0.96 -18.43
CA ASP A 33 15.57 -2.38 -18.09
C ASP A 33 14.27 -2.60 -17.32
N ILE A 34 13.28 -3.16 -18.00
CA ILE A 34 11.97 -3.47 -17.42
C ILE A 34 12.07 -4.35 -16.17
N ARG A 35 13.07 -5.21 -16.06
CA ARG A 35 13.24 -6.10 -14.89
C ARG A 35 13.61 -5.29 -13.65
N MET A 36 14.51 -4.33 -13.83
CA MET A 36 14.90 -3.41 -12.76
C MET A 36 13.78 -2.47 -12.40
N GLY A 37 13.02 -1.97 -13.38
CA GLY A 37 11.83 -1.17 -13.15
C GLY A 37 10.75 -1.93 -12.37
N VAL A 38 10.46 -3.16 -12.74
CA VAL A 38 9.53 -4.05 -12.00
C VAL A 38 10.02 -4.28 -10.57
N LEU A 39 11.32 -4.54 -10.37
CA LEU A 39 11.90 -4.67 -9.04
C LEU A 39 11.71 -3.38 -8.21
N GLY A 40 11.94 -2.22 -8.82
CA GLY A 40 11.71 -0.91 -8.19
C GLY A 40 10.26 -0.72 -7.72
N VAL A 41 9.29 -1.10 -8.56
CA VAL A 41 7.85 -1.08 -8.23
C VAL A 41 7.53 -1.98 -7.04
N PHE A 42 8.08 -3.20 -7.00
CA PHE A 42 7.86 -4.10 -5.86
C PHE A 42 8.53 -3.61 -4.57
N LEU A 43 9.72 -3.01 -4.65
CA LEU A 43 10.44 -2.50 -3.48
C LEU A 43 9.81 -1.21 -2.93
N ALA A 44 9.49 -0.24 -3.80
CA ALA A 44 9.00 1.06 -3.36
C ALA A 44 7.50 1.01 -3.01
N PRO A 45 6.54 1.06 -3.96
CA PRO A 45 5.14 1.03 -3.58
C PRO A 45 4.73 -0.32 -2.96
N GLY A 46 5.15 -1.45 -3.53
CA GLY A 46 4.75 -2.76 -3.04
C GLY A 46 5.15 -2.99 -1.57
N LEU A 47 6.43 -3.16 -1.29
CA LEU A 47 6.90 -3.43 0.08
C LEU A 47 6.88 -2.19 0.97
N GLY A 48 7.35 -1.05 0.45
CA GLY A 48 7.52 0.15 1.27
C GLY A 48 6.20 0.69 1.80
N GLU A 49 5.22 0.94 0.94
CA GLU A 49 3.95 1.52 1.38
C GLU A 49 3.15 0.55 2.24
N GLU A 50 3.09 -0.73 1.87
CA GLU A 50 2.37 -1.73 2.67
C GLU A 50 2.99 -1.88 4.06
N PHE A 51 4.32 -1.77 4.19
CA PHE A 51 4.99 -1.75 5.49
C PHE A 51 4.52 -0.58 6.35
N TRP A 52 4.51 0.63 5.82
CA TRP A 52 4.15 1.82 6.59
C TRP A 52 2.67 1.85 6.96
N LYS A 53 1.77 1.40 6.06
CA LYS A 53 0.35 1.23 6.35
C LYS A 53 0.12 0.21 7.47
N MET A 54 0.79 -0.94 7.41
CA MET A 54 0.68 -1.96 8.45
C MET A 54 1.24 -1.47 9.79
N ALA A 55 2.40 -0.83 9.80
CA ALA A 55 3.01 -0.28 11.00
C ALA A 55 2.12 0.79 11.66
N ALA A 56 1.53 1.68 10.87
CA ALA A 56 0.62 2.71 11.35
C ALA A 56 -0.64 2.11 12.02
N GLY A 57 -1.27 1.13 11.38
CA GLY A 57 -2.42 0.42 11.94
C GLY A 57 -2.09 -0.33 13.22
N LEU A 58 -0.96 -1.05 13.25
CA LEU A 58 -0.47 -1.76 14.44
C LEU A 58 -0.21 -0.82 15.61
N LEU A 59 0.37 0.36 15.35
CA LEU A 59 0.61 1.37 16.38
C LEU A 59 -0.70 1.83 17.01
N VAL A 60 -1.71 2.17 16.20
CA VAL A 60 -3.03 2.61 16.69
C VAL A 60 -3.68 1.53 17.53
N VAL A 61 -3.73 0.30 17.02
CA VAL A 61 -4.34 -0.83 17.72
C VAL A 61 -3.61 -1.10 19.06
N SER A 62 -2.27 -1.05 19.06
CA SER A 62 -1.48 -1.23 20.28
C SER A 62 -1.75 -0.14 21.31
N CYS A 63 -1.89 1.12 20.87
CA CYS A 63 -2.24 2.23 21.75
C CYS A 63 -3.64 2.10 22.34
N LEU A 64 -4.63 1.70 21.53
CA LEU A 64 -6.00 1.50 22.00
C LEU A 64 -6.11 0.36 23.01
N ASN A 65 -5.46 -0.77 22.73
CA ASN A 65 -5.43 -1.91 23.66
C ASN A 65 -4.80 -1.59 25.01
N ARG A 66 -3.89 -0.63 25.07
CA ARG A 66 -3.26 -0.20 26.34
C ARG A 66 -4.11 0.78 27.16
N ARG A 67 -5.01 1.55 26.49
CA ARG A 67 -5.64 2.72 27.13
C ARG A 67 -7.03 2.50 27.67
N SER A 68 -7.87 1.68 27.04
CA SER A 68 -9.30 1.65 27.39
C SER A 68 -9.93 0.27 27.40
N ARG A 69 -9.88 -0.45 26.31
CA ARG A 69 -10.46 -1.79 26.15
C ARG A 69 -9.82 -2.51 24.99
N PRO A 70 -9.82 -3.85 25.00
CA PRO A 70 -9.36 -4.61 23.85
C PRO A 70 -10.13 -4.22 22.58
N VAL A 71 -9.40 -3.97 21.50
CA VAL A 71 -9.99 -3.67 20.19
C VAL A 71 -10.74 -4.91 19.69
N GLN A 72 -12.01 -4.73 19.33
CA GLN A 72 -12.84 -5.81 18.82
C GLN A 72 -12.37 -6.24 17.42
N PRO A 73 -12.60 -7.50 17.00
CA PRO A 73 -12.18 -7.99 15.70
C PRO A 73 -12.66 -7.11 14.53
N ALA A 74 -13.92 -6.74 14.50
CA ALA A 74 -14.48 -5.88 13.48
C ALA A 74 -13.83 -4.48 13.49
N GLU A 75 -13.59 -3.90 14.66
CA GLU A 75 -12.91 -2.61 14.82
C GLU A 75 -11.47 -2.65 14.30
N CYS A 76 -10.78 -3.77 14.50
CA CYS A 76 -9.44 -3.95 13.98
C CYS A 76 -9.44 -3.91 12.44
N VAL A 77 -10.26 -4.75 11.80
CA VAL A 77 -10.31 -4.83 10.33
C VAL A 77 -10.80 -3.52 9.73
N LEU A 78 -11.88 -2.93 10.26
CA LEU A 78 -12.40 -1.64 9.79
C LEU A 78 -11.44 -0.49 10.07
N GLY A 79 -10.71 -0.52 11.19
CA GLY A 79 -9.68 0.46 11.49
C GLY A 79 -8.55 0.42 10.47
N PHE A 80 -8.09 -0.76 10.09
CA PHE A 80 -7.12 -0.91 9.01
C PHE A 80 -7.69 -0.48 7.65
N ALA A 81 -8.97 -0.74 7.34
CA ALA A 81 -9.62 -0.20 6.16
C ALA A 81 -9.54 1.33 6.10
N VAL A 82 -9.78 2.01 7.23
CA VAL A 82 -9.66 3.46 7.35
C VAL A 82 -8.21 3.94 7.16
N VAL A 83 -7.21 3.18 7.64
CA VAL A 83 -5.79 3.48 7.35
C VAL A 83 -5.53 3.47 5.85
N GLY A 84 -5.93 2.41 5.14
CA GLY A 84 -5.72 2.28 3.70
C GLY A 84 -6.45 3.36 2.89
N MET A 85 -7.71 3.63 3.25
CA MET A 85 -8.49 4.69 2.62
C MET A 85 -7.84 6.07 2.78
N ALA A 86 -7.44 6.42 4.01
CA ALA A 86 -6.82 7.71 4.29
C ALA A 86 -5.45 7.86 3.63
N PHE A 87 -4.65 6.80 3.61
CA PHE A 87 -3.39 6.75 2.86
C PHE A 87 -3.64 7.06 1.38
N ALA A 88 -4.52 6.30 0.72
CA ALA A 88 -4.78 6.43 -0.71
C ALA A 88 -5.32 7.80 -1.10
N VAL A 89 -6.16 8.41 -0.26
CA VAL A 89 -6.66 9.78 -0.52
C VAL A 89 -5.51 10.79 -0.53
N ILE A 90 -4.62 10.73 0.46
CA ILE A 90 -3.46 11.64 0.54
C ILE A 90 -2.48 11.37 -0.61
N GLU A 91 -2.18 10.10 -0.89
CA GLU A 91 -1.34 9.71 -2.01
C GLU A 91 -1.88 10.23 -3.35
N ASN A 92 -3.19 10.07 -3.61
CA ASN A 92 -3.81 10.56 -4.82
C ASN A 92 -3.66 12.09 -4.98
N ILE A 93 -3.88 12.84 -3.91
CA ILE A 93 -3.74 14.30 -3.94
C ILE A 93 -2.29 14.72 -4.14
N TRP A 94 -1.36 14.08 -3.42
CA TRP A 94 0.04 14.49 -3.38
C TRP A 94 0.82 14.06 -4.63
N SER A 95 0.64 12.81 -5.06
CA SER A 95 1.43 12.23 -6.16
C SER A 95 0.79 12.42 -7.53
N TYR A 96 -0.53 12.66 -7.57
CA TYR A 96 -1.29 12.67 -8.82
C TYR A 96 -2.21 13.88 -8.97
N GLY A 97 -2.11 14.88 -8.09
CA GLY A 97 -2.95 16.08 -8.11
C GLY A 97 -2.90 16.87 -9.41
N ASP A 98 -1.75 16.87 -10.05
CA ASP A 98 -1.51 17.58 -11.33
C ASP A 98 -2.18 16.90 -12.54
N GLY A 99 -2.67 15.66 -12.40
CA GLY A 99 -3.39 14.93 -13.44
C GLY A 99 -4.80 15.43 -13.74
N GLY A 100 -5.29 16.38 -12.96
CA GLY A 100 -6.61 16.98 -13.11
C GLY A 100 -7.75 16.19 -12.47
N ALA A 101 -8.92 16.82 -12.36
CA ALA A 101 -10.06 16.29 -11.61
C ALA A 101 -10.57 14.93 -12.12
N ALA A 102 -10.63 14.73 -13.43
CA ALA A 102 -11.09 13.48 -14.03
C ALA A 102 -10.17 12.30 -13.68
N TYR A 103 -8.86 12.52 -13.71
CA TYR A 103 -7.87 11.51 -13.35
C TYR A 103 -7.92 11.19 -11.85
N LEU A 104 -8.02 12.21 -10.99
CA LEU A 104 -8.19 12.01 -9.54
C LEU A 104 -9.47 11.26 -9.21
N LEU A 105 -10.57 11.55 -9.91
CA LEU A 105 -11.82 10.82 -9.74
C LEU A 105 -11.66 9.34 -10.11
N LEU A 106 -11.05 9.04 -11.26
CA LEU A 106 -10.79 7.68 -11.71
C LEU A 106 -9.91 6.91 -10.70
N ARG A 107 -8.81 7.52 -10.25
CA ARG A 107 -7.97 6.94 -9.20
C ARG A 107 -8.72 6.77 -7.89
N GLY A 108 -9.57 7.73 -7.52
CA GLY A 108 -10.43 7.63 -6.34
C GLY A 108 -11.35 6.42 -6.38
N LEU A 109 -11.89 6.10 -7.55
CA LEU A 109 -12.79 4.94 -7.73
C LEU A 109 -12.05 3.59 -7.77
N ILE A 110 -10.78 3.57 -8.10
CA ILE A 110 -10.00 2.33 -8.30
C ILE A 110 -8.96 2.15 -7.19
N ALA A 111 -8.05 3.11 -7.00
CA ALA A 111 -6.94 2.99 -6.07
C ALA A 111 -7.41 3.03 -4.61
N VAL A 112 -8.38 3.89 -4.25
CA VAL A 112 -8.86 3.96 -2.87
C VAL A 112 -9.50 2.64 -2.40
N PRO A 113 -10.42 1.99 -3.12
CA PRO A 113 -10.91 0.65 -2.76
C PRO A 113 -9.81 -0.40 -2.69
N LEU A 114 -8.82 -0.34 -3.58
CA LEU A 114 -7.70 -1.28 -3.60
C LEU A 114 -6.87 -1.19 -2.32
N HIS A 115 -6.36 -0.01 -1.96
CA HIS A 115 -5.60 0.22 -0.73
C HIS A 115 -6.42 -0.11 0.52
N THR A 116 -7.72 0.24 0.51
CA THR A 116 -8.65 -0.09 1.60
C THR A 116 -8.72 -1.60 1.81
N SER A 117 -8.91 -2.37 0.73
CA SER A 117 -9.03 -3.83 0.78
C SER A 117 -7.73 -4.49 1.23
N MET A 118 -6.57 -4.03 0.74
CA MET A 118 -5.25 -4.51 1.17
C MET A 118 -5.03 -4.27 2.66
N CYS A 119 -5.37 -3.08 3.16
CA CYS A 119 -5.26 -2.80 4.58
C CYS A 119 -6.23 -3.63 5.44
N MET A 120 -7.42 -3.96 4.95
CA MET A 120 -8.29 -4.93 5.65
C MET A 120 -7.60 -6.28 5.83
N LEU A 121 -6.85 -6.75 4.84
CA LEU A 121 -6.04 -7.98 4.96
C LEU A 121 -4.96 -7.85 6.04
N HIS A 122 -4.31 -6.69 6.19
CA HIS A 122 -3.41 -6.43 7.32
C HIS A 122 -4.15 -6.59 8.67
N GLY A 123 -5.36 -6.03 8.79
CA GLY A 123 -6.20 -6.19 9.98
C GLY A 123 -6.51 -7.65 10.30
N VAL A 124 -6.80 -8.47 9.28
CA VAL A 124 -6.97 -9.93 9.44
C VAL A 124 -5.68 -10.60 9.92
N GLY A 125 -4.53 -10.22 9.35
CA GLY A 125 -3.21 -10.72 9.78
C GLY A 125 -2.94 -10.44 11.25
N VAL A 126 -3.28 -9.23 11.73
CA VAL A 126 -3.15 -8.83 13.14
C VAL A 126 -4.07 -9.65 14.05
N LEU A 127 -5.32 -9.86 13.65
CA LEU A 127 -6.25 -10.71 14.43
C LEU A 127 -5.75 -12.15 14.56
N LEU A 128 -5.25 -12.71 13.48
CA LEU A 128 -4.70 -14.08 13.49
C LEU A 128 -3.42 -14.15 14.33
N TYR A 129 -2.58 -13.14 14.30
CA TYR A 129 -1.42 -13.01 15.19
C TYR A 129 -1.86 -13.08 16.66
N TRP A 130 -2.84 -12.28 17.06
CA TRP A 130 -3.33 -12.28 18.44
C TRP A 130 -3.95 -13.62 18.85
N LYS A 131 -4.77 -14.21 17.97
CA LYS A 131 -5.41 -15.50 18.23
C LYS A 131 -4.41 -16.64 18.35
N ARG A 132 -3.41 -16.67 17.46
CA ARG A 132 -2.46 -17.79 17.37
C ARG A 132 -1.18 -17.57 18.16
N ARG A 133 -0.92 -16.35 18.62
CA ARG A 133 0.33 -15.94 19.29
C ARG A 133 1.59 -16.27 18.48
N ARG A 134 1.49 -16.27 17.16
CA ARG A 134 2.58 -16.55 16.21
C ARG A 134 2.65 -15.43 15.18
N ALA A 135 3.87 -14.97 14.86
CA ALA A 135 4.08 -13.82 13.98
C ALA A 135 3.84 -14.12 12.49
N TRP A 136 3.85 -15.39 12.08
CA TRP A 136 3.75 -15.73 10.66
C TRP A 136 2.51 -15.14 9.93
N PRO A 137 1.30 -14.99 10.55
CA PRO A 137 0.20 -14.35 9.84
C PRO A 137 0.49 -12.91 9.43
N LEU A 138 1.20 -12.15 10.28
CA LEU A 138 1.59 -10.78 9.93
C LEU A 138 2.43 -10.76 8.64
N TYR A 139 3.45 -11.63 8.57
CA TYR A 139 4.31 -11.71 7.40
C TYR A 139 3.56 -12.18 6.15
N VAL A 140 2.71 -13.20 6.26
CA VAL A 140 1.94 -13.72 5.13
C VAL A 140 1.02 -12.64 4.57
N PHE A 141 0.23 -11.97 5.41
CA PHE A 141 -0.69 -10.94 4.93
C PHE A 141 0.05 -9.71 4.41
N TYR A 142 1.14 -9.29 5.05
CA TYR A 142 2.01 -8.22 4.55
C TYR A 142 2.58 -8.54 3.16
N LEU A 143 3.19 -9.72 2.99
CA LEU A 143 3.79 -10.10 1.70
C LEU A 143 2.72 -10.30 0.62
N THR A 144 1.53 -10.81 0.99
CA THR A 144 0.41 -10.92 0.04
C THR A 144 -0.04 -9.55 -0.44
N THR A 145 -0.22 -8.59 0.45
CA THR A 145 -0.64 -7.24 0.05
C THR A 145 0.45 -6.52 -0.73
N ALA A 146 1.72 -6.65 -0.33
CA ALA A 146 2.85 -6.10 -1.08
C ALA A 146 2.94 -6.68 -2.50
N LEU A 147 2.72 -7.98 -2.65
CA LEU A 147 2.68 -8.65 -3.96
C LEU A 147 1.52 -8.14 -4.82
N LEU A 148 0.31 -8.08 -4.25
CA LEU A 148 -0.88 -7.60 -4.97
C LEU A 148 -0.73 -6.14 -5.39
N HIS A 149 -0.18 -5.29 -4.52
CA HIS A 149 0.09 -3.89 -4.80
C HIS A 149 1.12 -3.74 -5.93
N GLY A 150 2.27 -4.40 -5.81
CA GLY A 150 3.30 -4.37 -6.85
C GLY A 150 2.81 -4.91 -8.20
N LEU A 151 2.00 -5.98 -8.22
CA LEU A 151 1.39 -6.50 -9.45
C LEU A 151 0.42 -5.49 -10.07
N TRP A 152 -0.39 -4.82 -9.26
CA TRP A 152 -1.29 -3.76 -9.72
C TRP A 152 -0.51 -2.62 -10.36
N ASP A 153 0.55 -2.14 -9.72
CA ASP A 153 1.34 -1.04 -10.24
C ASP A 153 2.13 -1.43 -11.48
N VAL A 154 2.69 -2.64 -11.53
CA VAL A 154 3.31 -3.19 -12.76
C VAL A 154 2.30 -3.21 -13.91
N ALA A 155 1.08 -3.69 -13.66
CA ALA A 155 0.03 -3.70 -14.68
C ALA A 155 -0.38 -2.28 -15.11
N SER A 156 -0.38 -1.32 -14.19
CA SER A 156 -0.74 0.07 -14.45
C SER A 156 0.35 0.82 -15.23
N ILE A 157 1.62 0.58 -14.92
CA ILE A 157 2.77 1.27 -15.52
C ILE A 157 3.17 0.63 -16.86
N TYR A 158 3.22 -0.69 -16.90
CA TYR A 158 3.73 -1.45 -18.06
C TYR A 158 2.64 -2.15 -18.87
N GLY A 159 1.37 -2.06 -18.50
CA GLY A 159 0.29 -2.82 -19.13
C GLY A 159 0.09 -2.56 -20.64
N SER A 160 0.39 -1.34 -21.12
CA SER A 160 0.41 -1.02 -22.55
C SER A 160 1.58 -1.71 -23.26
N SER A 161 2.77 -1.65 -22.67
CA SER A 161 3.98 -2.26 -23.22
C SER A 161 3.90 -3.78 -23.26
N VAL A 162 3.25 -4.40 -22.26
CA VAL A 162 3.01 -5.86 -22.22
C VAL A 162 2.06 -6.29 -23.34
N ARG A 163 1.03 -5.48 -23.66
CA ARG A 163 0.16 -5.76 -24.81
C ARG A 163 0.90 -5.78 -26.14
N GLU A 164 1.82 -4.85 -26.36
CA GLU A 164 2.62 -4.77 -27.60
C GLU A 164 3.59 -5.94 -27.74
N ILE A 165 4.08 -6.50 -26.63
CA ILE A 165 5.02 -7.63 -26.64
C ILE A 165 4.30 -8.97 -26.85
N TRP A 166 3.07 -9.15 -26.34
CA TRP A 166 2.38 -10.45 -26.30
C TRP A 166 1.20 -10.58 -27.27
N LEU A 167 0.80 -9.50 -27.94
CA LEU A 167 -0.24 -9.52 -28.97
C LEU A 167 0.23 -8.78 -30.23
N PRO A 168 1.20 -9.32 -30.99
CA PRO A 168 1.41 -8.87 -32.35
C PRO A 168 0.19 -9.34 -33.15
N LEU A 169 -0.68 -8.41 -33.51
CA LEU A 169 -1.69 -8.61 -34.55
C LEU A 169 -1.05 -8.57 -35.92
#